data_c4deecd17bcae071a0cb4d346ecc86fc
#
_entry.id   c4deecd17bcae071a0cb4d346ecc86fc
#
_cell.length_a   1.000
_cell.length_b   1.000
_cell.length_c   1.000
_cell.angle_alpha   90.00
_cell.angle_beta   90.00
_cell.angle_gamma   90.00
#
_symmetry.space_group_name_H-M   'P 1'
#
loop_
_entity.id
_entity.type
_entity.pdbx_description
1 polymer ?
#
loop_
_entity_poly.entity_id
_entity_poly.type
_entity_poly.pdbx_seq_one_letter_code
_entity_poly.pdbx_strand_id
1 'polypeptide(L)'
;MRILSTAIEELSANESNHASAARMKVRGMIRSLSIEEVNGHVYINSRMLHGSHMIDLSLELSEYGDILDHYCSCPFHHQEDACGHVIALCQYLAQCEFKLPYHLDITDEQSQKMHADANRKNKMIEHQKIRESHSWLREESQKMMQWLQVNTKNEQVCLYMDLEPEISFQGSLLLSARIGYPENKQYIIRDLSRFLQEVNIGALH
;
A
#
# COMPACT_ATOMS: atom_id res chain seq x y z
N MET A 1 -23.49 -5.97 -15.93
CA MET A 1 -22.33 -6.07 -16.83
C MET A 1 -21.20 -6.76 -16.08
N ARG A 2 -20.48 -7.70 -16.69
CA ARG A 2 -19.37 -8.41 -16.07
C ARG A 2 -18.28 -8.64 -17.12
N ILE A 3 -17.07 -8.16 -16.88
CA ILE A 3 -15.91 -8.44 -17.74
C ILE A 3 -15.32 -9.77 -17.32
N LEU A 4 -14.99 -10.63 -18.29
CA LEU A 4 -14.35 -11.91 -18.02
C LEU A 4 -12.90 -11.72 -17.60
N SER A 5 -12.44 -12.43 -16.57
CA SER A 5 -11.05 -12.39 -16.12
C SER A 5 -10.07 -12.88 -17.20
N THR A 6 -10.47 -13.89 -17.96
CA THR A 6 -9.70 -14.41 -19.12
C THR A 6 -9.50 -13.36 -20.19
N ALA A 7 -10.53 -12.55 -20.51
CA ALA A 7 -10.42 -11.47 -21.47
C ALA A 7 -9.44 -10.37 -21.02
N ILE A 8 -9.29 -10.16 -19.69
CA ILE A 8 -8.31 -9.20 -19.16
C ILE A 8 -6.89 -9.75 -19.27
N GLU A 9 -6.69 -11.06 -19.06
CA GLU A 9 -5.37 -11.70 -19.19
C GLU A 9 -4.88 -11.71 -20.64
N GLU A 10 -5.77 -11.80 -21.59
CA GLU A 10 -5.47 -11.80 -23.04
C GLU A 10 -5.19 -10.39 -23.60
N LEU A 11 -5.52 -9.32 -22.87
CA LEU A 11 -5.35 -7.94 -23.33
C LEU A 11 -3.90 -7.53 -23.59
N SER A 12 -2.95 -8.15 -22.91
CA SER A 12 -1.53 -7.87 -23.09
C SER A 12 -0.67 -9.09 -22.79
N ALA A 13 0.23 -9.40 -23.70
CA ALA A 13 1.26 -10.39 -23.49
C ALA A 13 2.42 -9.85 -22.62
N ASN A 14 2.44 -8.55 -22.33
CA ASN A 14 3.51 -7.90 -21.59
C ASN A 14 3.21 -7.91 -20.07
N GLU A 15 3.91 -8.77 -19.32
CA GLU A 15 3.80 -8.86 -17.86
C GLU A 15 4.03 -7.51 -17.14
N SER A 16 4.86 -6.62 -17.71
CA SER A 16 5.10 -5.30 -17.12
C SER A 16 3.87 -4.41 -17.15
N ASN A 17 2.97 -4.56 -18.14
CA ASN A 17 1.71 -3.84 -18.22
C ASN A 17 0.74 -4.31 -17.13
N HIS A 18 0.67 -5.63 -16.88
CA HIS A 18 -0.12 -6.20 -15.78
C HIS A 18 0.43 -5.79 -14.40
N ALA A 19 1.75 -5.81 -14.22
CA ALA A 19 2.39 -5.36 -12.98
C ALA A 19 2.19 -3.86 -12.73
N SER A 20 2.18 -3.05 -13.80
CA SER A 20 1.87 -1.62 -13.73
C SER A 20 0.41 -1.41 -13.33
N ALA A 21 -0.53 -2.11 -13.97
CA ALA A 21 -1.96 -2.05 -13.67
C ALA A 21 -2.26 -2.38 -12.20
N ALA A 22 -1.65 -3.44 -11.67
CA ALA A 22 -1.85 -3.86 -10.28
C ALA A 22 -1.44 -2.81 -9.23
N ARG A 23 -0.55 -1.89 -9.58
CA ARG A 23 -0.10 -0.77 -8.72
C ARG A 23 -1.02 0.45 -8.80
N MET A 24 -1.90 0.53 -9.78
CA MET A 24 -2.75 1.70 -10.00
C MET A 24 -3.95 1.68 -9.05
N LYS A 25 -4.18 2.81 -8.37
CA LYS A 25 -5.38 3.02 -7.55
C LYS A 25 -6.49 3.66 -8.40
N VAL A 26 -7.02 2.89 -9.35
CA VAL A 26 -7.94 3.34 -10.42
C VAL A 26 -9.10 4.17 -9.89
N ARG A 27 -9.75 3.74 -8.80
CA ARG A 27 -10.87 4.47 -8.19
C ARG A 27 -10.56 5.94 -7.88
N GLY A 28 -9.33 6.24 -7.47
CA GLY A 28 -8.89 7.62 -7.19
C GLY A 28 -8.42 8.39 -8.43
N MET A 29 -8.21 7.69 -9.54
CA MET A 29 -7.76 8.29 -10.80
C MET A 29 -8.93 8.68 -11.71
N ILE A 30 -10.06 7.97 -11.67
CA ILE A 30 -11.23 8.24 -12.50
C ILE A 30 -11.76 9.65 -12.20
N ARG A 31 -11.99 10.43 -13.27
CA ARG A 31 -12.62 11.75 -13.25
C ARG A 31 -13.99 11.71 -13.91
N SER A 32 -14.13 10.96 -15.00
CA SER A 32 -15.43 10.62 -15.56
C SER A 32 -15.45 9.17 -16.01
N LEU A 33 -16.62 8.56 -15.95
CA LEU A 33 -16.90 7.21 -16.41
C LEU A 33 -18.32 7.16 -16.94
N SER A 34 -18.47 6.78 -18.20
CA SER A 34 -19.76 6.52 -18.82
C SER A 34 -19.78 5.09 -19.33
N ILE A 35 -20.88 4.39 -19.07
CA ILE A 35 -21.10 3.01 -19.50
C ILE A 35 -22.48 2.96 -20.12
N GLU A 36 -22.54 2.63 -21.40
CA GLU A 36 -23.76 2.60 -22.20
C GLU A 36 -23.86 1.27 -22.95
N GLU A 37 -25.07 0.77 -23.08
CA GLU A 37 -25.36 -0.40 -23.91
C GLU A 37 -26.10 -0.02 -25.14
N VAL A 38 -25.56 -0.36 -26.29
CA VAL A 38 -26.17 -0.09 -27.61
C VAL A 38 -26.07 -1.35 -28.47
N ASN A 39 -27.20 -1.88 -28.90
CA ASN A 39 -27.28 -3.05 -29.78
C ASN A 39 -26.54 -4.30 -29.27
N GLY A 40 -26.56 -4.53 -27.96
CA GLY A 40 -25.88 -5.67 -27.33
C GLY A 40 -24.37 -5.46 -27.11
N HIS A 41 -23.82 -4.32 -27.47
CA HIS A 41 -22.45 -3.93 -27.17
C HIS A 41 -22.42 -2.95 -26.00
N VAL A 42 -21.44 -3.06 -25.14
CA VAL A 42 -21.24 -2.14 -24.01
C VAL A 42 -20.08 -1.22 -24.33
N TYR A 43 -20.36 0.06 -24.40
CA TYR A 43 -19.38 1.12 -24.63
C TYR A 43 -19.02 1.79 -23.31
N ILE A 44 -17.74 1.83 -23.02
CA ILE A 44 -17.19 2.41 -21.79
C ILE A 44 -16.24 3.53 -22.17
N ASN A 45 -16.54 4.75 -21.71
CA ASN A 45 -15.65 5.89 -21.86
C ASN A 45 -15.23 6.37 -20.49
N SER A 46 -13.94 6.56 -20.29
CA SER A 46 -13.38 7.01 -19.02
C SER A 46 -12.31 8.07 -19.23
N ARG A 47 -12.28 9.03 -18.32
CA ARG A 47 -11.21 9.99 -18.21
C ARG A 47 -10.53 9.80 -16.87
N MET A 48 -9.21 9.57 -16.87
CA MET A 48 -8.42 9.29 -15.70
C MET A 48 -7.30 10.30 -15.54
N LEU A 49 -7.01 10.70 -14.29
CA LEU A 49 -5.85 11.52 -13.96
C LEU A 49 -4.72 10.61 -13.46
N HIS A 50 -3.61 10.56 -14.19
CA HIS A 50 -2.40 9.85 -13.79
C HIS A 50 -1.23 10.83 -13.64
N GLY A 51 -0.83 11.09 -12.40
CA GLY A 51 0.09 12.20 -12.09
C GLY A 51 -0.56 13.54 -12.40
N SER A 52 0.03 14.29 -13.33
CA SER A 52 -0.50 15.57 -13.85
C SER A 52 -1.20 15.45 -15.20
N HIS A 53 -1.29 14.23 -15.76
CA HIS A 53 -1.79 14.02 -17.12
C HIS A 53 -3.21 13.46 -17.09
N MET A 54 -4.09 14.06 -17.89
CA MET A 54 -5.41 13.52 -18.15
C MET A 54 -5.31 12.51 -19.28
N ILE A 55 -5.87 11.31 -19.05
CA ILE A 55 -5.84 10.18 -19.98
C ILE A 55 -7.27 9.81 -20.33
N ASP A 56 -7.58 9.79 -21.60
CA ASP A 56 -8.85 9.34 -22.13
C ASP A 56 -8.74 7.86 -22.51
N LEU A 57 -9.72 7.06 -22.10
CA LEU A 57 -9.83 5.64 -22.37
C LEU A 57 -11.20 5.32 -22.94
N SER A 58 -11.26 4.39 -23.90
CA SER A 58 -12.50 3.77 -24.34
C SER A 58 -12.34 2.26 -24.43
N LEU A 59 -13.43 1.54 -24.15
CA LEU A 59 -13.54 0.09 -24.29
C LEU A 59 -14.85 -0.24 -24.96
N GLU A 60 -14.84 -1.25 -25.81
CA GLU A 60 -16.02 -1.89 -26.36
C GLU A 60 -16.06 -3.35 -25.92
N LEU A 61 -17.17 -3.77 -25.32
CA LEU A 61 -17.38 -5.13 -24.86
C LEU A 61 -18.53 -5.78 -25.61
N SER A 62 -18.43 -7.09 -25.82
CA SER A 62 -19.57 -7.92 -26.25
C SER A 62 -20.62 -8.02 -25.14
N GLU A 63 -21.81 -8.51 -25.48
CA GLU A 63 -22.86 -8.88 -24.52
C GLU A 63 -22.38 -9.95 -23.51
N TYR A 64 -21.37 -10.75 -23.88
CA TYR A 64 -20.80 -11.81 -23.04
C TYR A 64 -19.66 -11.32 -22.14
N GLY A 65 -19.18 -10.09 -22.30
CA GLY A 65 -18.11 -9.49 -21.50
C GLY A 65 -16.71 -9.66 -22.10
N ASP A 66 -16.61 -10.09 -23.39
CA ASP A 66 -15.35 -10.09 -24.10
C ASP A 66 -14.98 -8.67 -24.52
N ILE A 67 -13.69 -8.36 -24.52
CA ILE A 67 -13.20 -7.04 -24.94
C ILE A 67 -12.96 -7.07 -26.44
N LEU A 68 -13.78 -6.30 -27.18
CA LEU A 68 -13.75 -6.24 -28.64
C LEU A 68 -12.77 -5.19 -29.15
N ASP A 69 -12.71 -4.05 -28.47
CA ASP A 69 -11.81 -2.95 -28.82
C ASP A 69 -11.41 -2.16 -27.57
N HIS A 70 -10.24 -1.51 -27.62
CA HIS A 70 -9.74 -0.67 -26.56
C HIS A 70 -8.88 0.48 -27.08
N TYR A 71 -8.94 1.60 -26.39
CA TYR A 71 -8.13 2.79 -26.68
C TYR A 71 -7.65 3.45 -25.40
N CYS A 72 -6.45 4.01 -25.44
CA CYS A 72 -5.91 4.86 -24.40
C CYS A 72 -5.06 5.98 -25.01
N SER A 73 -5.24 7.22 -24.59
CA SER A 73 -4.46 8.35 -25.08
C SER A 73 -3.02 8.42 -24.51
N CYS A 74 -2.60 7.46 -23.68
CA CYS A 74 -1.24 7.45 -23.13
C CYS A 74 -0.19 7.04 -24.20
N PRO A 75 1.08 7.50 -24.08
CA PRO A 75 2.11 7.22 -25.07
C PRO A 75 2.56 5.75 -25.10
N PHE A 76 2.14 4.93 -24.13
CA PHE A 76 2.48 3.51 -24.02
C PHE A 76 1.39 2.58 -24.56
N HIS A 77 0.32 3.15 -25.12
CA HIS A 77 -0.76 2.35 -25.69
C HIS A 77 -0.46 2.01 -27.15
N HIS A 78 -0.67 0.74 -27.51
CA HIS A 78 -0.63 0.23 -28.88
C HIS A 78 -1.92 -0.52 -29.15
N GLN A 79 -2.38 -0.54 -30.42
CA GLN A 79 -3.64 -1.20 -30.78
C GLN A 79 -3.63 -2.71 -30.50
N GLU A 80 -2.47 -3.35 -30.62
CA GLU A 80 -2.31 -4.80 -30.42
C GLU A 80 -1.95 -5.18 -28.97
N ASP A 81 -1.59 -4.22 -28.12
CA ASP A 81 -1.13 -4.49 -26.76
C ASP A 81 -1.62 -3.42 -25.78
N ALA A 82 -2.53 -3.81 -24.91
CA ALA A 82 -3.14 -2.89 -23.97
C ALA A 82 -2.13 -2.39 -22.93
N CYS A 83 -2.08 -1.09 -22.73
CA CYS A 83 -1.25 -0.49 -21.70
C CYS A 83 -1.81 -0.74 -20.28
N GLY A 84 -0.99 -0.51 -19.27
CA GLY A 84 -1.41 -0.68 -17.87
C GLY A 84 -2.66 0.08 -17.45
N HIS A 85 -3.01 1.21 -18.09
CA HIS A 85 -4.23 1.96 -17.79
C HIS A 85 -5.49 1.22 -18.25
N VAL A 86 -5.48 0.64 -19.45
CA VAL A 86 -6.59 -0.18 -19.98
C VAL A 86 -6.82 -1.38 -19.08
N ILE A 87 -5.75 -2.15 -18.78
CA ILE A 87 -5.83 -3.33 -17.92
C ILE A 87 -6.36 -2.95 -16.53
N ALA A 88 -5.85 -1.87 -15.93
CA ALA A 88 -6.27 -1.41 -14.61
C ALA A 88 -7.75 -0.99 -14.59
N LEU A 89 -8.24 -0.32 -15.65
CA LEU A 89 -9.66 0.01 -15.79
C LEU A 89 -10.52 -1.25 -15.89
N CYS A 90 -10.12 -2.23 -16.71
CA CYS A 90 -10.83 -3.50 -16.84
C CYS A 90 -10.90 -4.26 -15.52
N GLN A 91 -9.79 -4.35 -14.77
CA GLN A 91 -9.73 -4.96 -13.44
C GLN A 91 -10.66 -4.26 -12.43
N TYR A 92 -10.72 -2.93 -12.47
CA TYR A 92 -11.62 -2.14 -11.63
C TYR A 92 -13.09 -2.42 -11.98
N LEU A 93 -13.43 -2.40 -13.26
CA LEU A 93 -14.79 -2.64 -13.74
C LEU A 93 -15.27 -4.06 -13.46
N ALA A 94 -14.38 -5.06 -13.54
CA ALA A 94 -14.69 -6.46 -13.22
C ALA A 94 -15.06 -6.66 -11.72
N GLN A 95 -14.60 -5.79 -10.84
CA GLN A 95 -14.88 -5.82 -9.40
C GLN A 95 -16.15 -5.04 -9.01
N CYS A 96 -16.73 -4.29 -9.94
CA CYS A 96 -17.86 -3.42 -9.69
C CYS A 96 -19.13 -3.91 -10.38
N GLU A 97 -20.27 -3.72 -9.74
CA GLU A 97 -21.59 -3.92 -10.38
C GLU A 97 -22.15 -2.56 -10.81
N PHE A 98 -22.41 -2.40 -12.09
CA PHE A 98 -23.00 -1.19 -12.64
C PHE A 98 -24.41 -1.46 -13.15
N LYS A 99 -25.34 -0.54 -12.82
CA LYS A 99 -26.65 -0.46 -13.46
C LYS A 99 -26.52 0.43 -14.69
N LEU A 100 -26.88 -0.10 -15.85
CA LEU A 100 -26.79 0.62 -17.12
C LEU A 100 -28.05 1.44 -17.41
N PRO A 101 -27.95 2.62 -18.04
CA PRO A 101 -26.72 3.37 -18.30
C PRO A 101 -26.08 3.93 -17.01
N TYR A 102 -24.76 4.07 -16.98
CA TYR A 102 -24.03 4.59 -15.84
C TYR A 102 -23.19 5.80 -16.22
N HIS A 103 -23.31 6.89 -15.47
CA HIS A 103 -22.52 8.11 -15.66
C HIS A 103 -21.98 8.58 -14.32
N LEU A 104 -20.69 8.85 -14.29
CA LEU A 104 -19.97 9.41 -13.15
C LEU A 104 -19.10 10.57 -13.64
N ASP A 105 -19.34 11.76 -13.10
CA ASP A 105 -18.46 12.92 -13.25
C ASP A 105 -18.00 13.37 -11.86
N ILE A 106 -16.70 13.36 -11.65
CA ILE A 106 -16.08 13.78 -10.38
C ILE A 106 -15.50 15.18 -10.59
N THR A 107 -16.07 16.16 -9.92
CA THR A 107 -15.55 17.53 -9.92
C THR A 107 -14.20 17.58 -9.19
N ASP A 108 -13.37 18.58 -9.51
CA ASP A 108 -12.07 18.78 -8.86
C ASP A 108 -12.19 18.91 -7.33
N GLU A 109 -13.25 19.54 -6.83
CA GLU A 109 -13.54 19.66 -5.40
C GLU A 109 -13.83 18.31 -4.74
N GLN A 110 -14.62 17.46 -5.40
CA GLN A 110 -14.91 16.10 -4.92
C GLN A 110 -13.65 15.24 -4.94
N SER A 111 -12.81 15.38 -5.96
CA SER A 111 -11.53 14.71 -6.07
C SER A 111 -10.58 15.10 -4.94
N GLN A 112 -10.44 16.40 -4.66
CA GLN A 112 -9.61 16.90 -3.56
C GLN A 112 -10.10 16.40 -2.20
N LYS A 113 -11.43 16.36 -1.98
CA LYS A 113 -12.02 15.82 -0.76
C LYS A 113 -11.75 14.33 -0.59
N MET A 114 -11.89 13.53 -1.65
CA MET A 114 -11.58 12.10 -1.64
C MET A 114 -10.10 11.84 -1.32
N HIS A 115 -9.18 12.62 -1.90
CA HIS A 115 -7.75 12.54 -1.60
C HIS A 115 -7.43 12.94 -0.16
N ALA A 116 -8.07 13.99 0.37
CA ALA A 116 -7.90 14.43 1.75
C ALA A 116 -8.39 13.35 2.74
N ASP A 117 -9.54 12.74 2.48
CA ASP A 117 -10.08 11.67 3.32
C ASP A 117 -9.24 10.37 3.26
N ALA A 118 -8.73 10.00 2.08
CA ALA A 118 -7.81 8.87 1.91
C ALA A 118 -6.50 9.10 2.68
N ASN A 119 -5.92 10.31 2.61
CA ASN A 119 -4.72 10.69 3.34
C ASN A 119 -4.95 10.70 4.87
N ARG A 120 -6.12 11.17 5.34
CA ARG A 120 -6.51 11.07 6.75
C ARG A 120 -6.57 9.63 7.23
N LYS A 121 -7.21 8.76 6.44
CA LYS A 121 -7.35 7.34 6.78
C LYS A 121 -5.99 6.63 6.84
N ASN A 122 -5.11 6.90 5.88
CA ASN A 122 -3.75 6.36 5.87
C ASN A 122 -2.94 6.83 7.08
N LYS A 123 -2.99 8.12 7.44
CA LYS A 123 -2.34 8.64 8.65
C LYS A 123 -2.88 7.99 9.92
N MET A 124 -4.19 7.76 10.01
CA MET A 124 -4.77 7.07 11.18
C MET A 124 -4.27 5.62 11.31
N ILE A 125 -4.18 4.87 10.19
CA ILE A 125 -3.65 3.51 10.17
C ILE A 125 -2.17 3.51 10.58
N GLU A 126 -1.39 4.44 10.07
CA GLU A 126 0.03 4.59 10.41
C GLU A 126 0.23 4.91 11.90
N HIS A 127 -0.53 5.87 12.44
CA HIS A 127 -0.53 6.16 13.88
C HIS A 127 -0.97 4.98 14.75
N GLN A 128 -1.90 4.17 14.28
CA GLN A 128 -2.32 2.97 15.00
C GLN A 128 -1.21 1.93 15.03
N LYS A 129 -0.55 1.66 13.89
CA LYS A 129 0.60 0.75 13.82
C LYS A 129 1.76 1.20 14.73
N ILE A 130 2.03 2.51 14.76
CA ILE A 130 3.04 3.09 15.66
C ILE A 130 2.65 2.85 17.13
N ARG A 131 1.39 3.07 17.52
CA ARG A 131 0.93 2.81 18.90
C ARG A 131 1.05 1.34 19.28
N GLU A 132 0.68 0.43 18.38
CA GLU A 132 0.77 -1.02 18.60
C GLU A 132 2.22 -1.46 18.79
N SER A 133 3.15 -0.96 17.96
CA SER A 133 4.58 -1.23 18.12
C SER A 133 5.15 -0.65 19.42
N HIS A 134 4.72 0.54 19.83
CA HIS A 134 5.14 1.12 21.11
C HIS A 134 4.60 0.36 22.32
N SER A 135 3.37 -0.18 22.26
CA SER A 135 2.83 -1.00 23.34
C SER A 135 3.60 -2.30 23.51
N TRP A 136 3.92 -2.97 22.41
CA TRP A 136 4.74 -4.19 22.41
C TRP A 136 6.14 -3.93 22.99
N LEU A 137 6.84 -2.87 22.53
CA LEU A 137 8.15 -2.49 23.07
C LEU A 137 8.11 -2.21 24.58
N ARG A 138 7.02 -1.60 25.07
CA ARG A 138 6.86 -1.34 26.50
C ARG A 138 6.68 -2.63 27.30
N GLU A 139 5.89 -3.57 26.82
CA GLU A 139 5.70 -4.87 27.46
C GLU A 139 6.99 -5.68 27.53
N GLU A 140 7.73 -5.75 26.41
CA GLU A 140 9.01 -6.47 26.36
C GLU A 140 10.08 -5.81 27.24
N SER A 141 10.14 -4.48 27.27
CA SER A 141 11.07 -3.78 28.18
C SER A 141 10.71 -4.01 29.66
N GLN A 142 9.42 -4.09 30.01
CA GLN A 142 9.01 -4.42 31.38
C GLN A 142 9.39 -5.84 31.77
N LYS A 143 9.20 -6.82 30.90
CA LYS A 143 9.63 -8.22 31.14
C LYS A 143 11.14 -8.30 31.35
N MET A 144 11.90 -7.59 30.53
CA MET A 144 13.36 -7.54 30.66
C MET A 144 13.81 -6.87 31.95
N MET A 145 13.16 -5.75 32.35
CA MET A 145 13.46 -5.10 33.62
C MET A 145 13.15 -5.99 34.81
N GLN A 146 12.05 -6.74 34.80
CA GLN A 146 11.71 -7.71 35.82
C GLN A 146 12.75 -8.83 35.90
N TRP A 147 13.20 -9.36 34.75
CA TRP A 147 14.22 -10.38 34.68
C TRP A 147 15.58 -9.89 35.28
N LEU A 148 16.00 -8.68 34.90
CA LEU A 148 17.21 -8.06 35.41
C LEU A 148 17.14 -7.89 36.95
N GLN A 149 16.00 -7.46 37.49
CA GLN A 149 15.80 -7.30 38.93
C GLN A 149 15.87 -8.63 39.71
N VAL A 150 15.42 -9.73 39.09
CA VAL A 150 15.43 -11.07 39.73
C VAL A 150 16.83 -11.69 39.71
N ASN A 151 17.61 -11.44 38.65
CA ASN A 151 18.91 -12.12 38.44
C ASN A 151 20.14 -11.35 38.96
N THR A 152 20.00 -10.05 39.26
CA THR A 152 21.11 -9.25 39.80
C THR A 152 21.13 -9.31 41.35
N LYS A 153 21.84 -10.26 41.88
CA LYS A 153 22.21 -10.22 43.31
C LYS A 153 23.25 -9.12 43.51
N ASN A 154 22.82 -7.93 43.91
CA ASN A 154 23.60 -6.79 44.40
C ASN A 154 24.31 -5.84 43.39
N GLU A 155 24.22 -5.99 42.10
CA GLU A 155 24.79 -5.01 41.18
C GLU A 155 23.72 -4.49 40.21
N GLN A 156 23.47 -3.17 40.18
CA GLN A 156 22.50 -2.56 39.27
C GLN A 156 23.07 -2.48 37.86
N VAL A 157 22.68 -3.40 36.99
CA VAL A 157 22.93 -3.30 35.57
C VAL A 157 21.81 -2.44 34.93
N CYS A 158 22.19 -1.39 34.27
CA CYS A 158 21.27 -0.51 33.60
C CYS A 158 21.21 -0.80 32.10
N LEU A 159 20.01 -0.84 31.56
CA LEU A 159 19.76 -0.83 30.12
C LEU A 159 19.48 0.61 29.67
N TYR A 160 20.29 1.10 28.76
CA TYR A 160 20.11 2.40 28.12
C TYR A 160 19.56 2.18 26.74
N MET A 161 18.44 2.82 26.44
CA MET A 161 17.85 2.82 25.10
C MET A 161 17.84 4.25 24.56
N ASP A 162 18.58 4.46 23.49
CA ASP A 162 18.62 5.73 22.79
C ASP A 162 17.80 5.58 21.49
N LEU A 163 16.81 6.44 21.31
CA LEU A 163 16.02 6.57 20.09
C LEU A 163 16.57 7.75 19.30
N GLU A 164 17.27 7.47 18.22
CA GLU A 164 17.72 8.52 17.29
C GLU A 164 16.81 8.52 16.06
N PRO A 165 16.23 9.67 15.70
CA PRO A 165 15.54 9.78 14.43
C PRO A 165 16.57 9.65 13.30
N GLU A 166 16.52 8.57 12.55
CA GLU A 166 17.31 8.45 11.34
C GLU A 166 16.71 9.39 10.30
N ILE A 167 17.49 10.39 9.88
CA ILE A 167 17.13 11.29 8.79
C ILE A 167 17.34 10.51 7.47
N SER A 168 16.60 9.45 7.30
CA SER A 168 16.47 8.75 6.03
C SER A 168 15.16 9.13 5.37
N PHE A 169 15.14 9.14 4.05
CA PHE A 169 13.96 9.47 3.22
C PHE A 169 12.72 8.61 3.51
N GLN A 170 12.80 7.64 4.40
CA GLN A 170 11.74 6.69 4.74
C GLN A 170 11.20 6.81 6.16
N GLY A 171 11.68 7.77 6.96
CA GLY A 171 11.17 8.01 8.32
C GLY A 171 11.38 6.85 9.28
N SER A 172 12.48 6.09 9.14
CA SER A 172 12.88 5.04 10.06
C SER A 172 13.46 5.64 11.35
N LEU A 173 13.22 4.95 12.48
CA LEU A 173 13.83 5.27 13.76
C LEU A 173 14.95 4.27 14.01
N LEU A 174 16.15 4.75 14.28
CA LEU A 174 17.24 3.92 14.73
C LEU A 174 17.14 3.75 16.25
N LEU A 175 16.94 2.52 16.69
CA LEU A 175 16.97 2.14 18.08
C LEU A 175 18.35 1.59 18.41
N SER A 176 19.14 2.29 19.21
CA SER A 176 20.36 1.76 19.79
C SER A 176 20.12 1.37 21.25
N ALA A 177 20.63 0.20 21.63
CA ALA A 177 20.54 -0.28 23.01
C ALA A 177 21.94 -0.56 23.55
N ARG A 178 22.18 -0.16 24.80
CA ARG A 178 23.42 -0.39 25.51
C ARG A 178 23.13 -1.01 26.87
N ILE A 179 23.95 -1.94 27.31
CA ILE A 179 23.87 -2.55 28.62
C ILE A 179 25.17 -2.33 29.39
N GLY A 180 25.09 -2.03 30.67
CA GLY A 180 26.27 -1.84 31.50
C GLY A 180 25.93 -1.18 32.85
N TYR A 181 26.97 -0.92 33.65
CA TYR A 181 26.85 -0.21 34.91
C TYR A 181 26.87 1.32 34.67
N PRO A 182 26.17 2.14 35.47
CA PRO A 182 26.05 3.58 35.24
C PRO A 182 27.37 4.32 35.13
N GLU A 183 28.39 3.90 35.88
CA GLU A 183 29.71 4.56 35.92
C GLU A 183 30.82 3.75 35.22
N ASN A 184 30.49 2.63 34.60
CA ASN A 184 31.43 1.73 33.97
C ASN A 184 31.22 1.63 32.45
N LYS A 185 32.04 0.78 31.83
CA LYS A 185 31.97 0.53 30.39
C LYS A 185 30.62 -0.05 30.02
N GLN A 186 29.94 0.61 29.03
CA GLN A 186 28.69 0.17 28.44
C GLN A 186 28.98 -0.63 27.17
N TYR A 187 28.21 -1.67 26.93
CA TYR A 187 28.32 -2.54 25.76
C TYR A 187 27.13 -2.27 24.84
N ILE A 188 27.42 -2.03 23.56
CA ILE A 188 26.37 -1.83 22.54
C ILE A 188 25.76 -3.17 22.17
N ILE A 189 24.45 -3.25 22.24
CA ILE A 189 23.68 -4.41 21.78
C ILE A 189 23.48 -4.24 20.27
N ARG A 190 24.19 -5.01 19.45
CA ARG A 190 24.14 -4.91 17.98
C ARG A 190 22.91 -5.57 17.37
N ASP A 191 22.39 -6.60 18.02
CA ASP A 191 21.19 -7.32 17.60
C ASP A 191 20.27 -7.45 18.81
N LEU A 192 19.33 -6.51 18.91
CA LEU A 192 18.38 -6.44 20.02
C LEU A 192 17.44 -7.66 20.04
N SER A 193 17.02 -8.14 18.86
CA SER A 193 16.14 -9.30 18.78
C SER A 193 16.80 -10.56 19.31
N ARG A 194 18.04 -10.80 18.90
CA ARG A 194 18.84 -11.92 19.40
C ARG A 194 19.13 -11.79 20.88
N PHE A 195 19.51 -10.61 21.34
CA PHE A 195 19.75 -10.34 22.75
C PHE A 195 18.50 -10.64 23.59
N LEU A 196 17.33 -10.18 23.18
CA LEU A 196 16.07 -10.45 23.88
C LEU A 196 15.69 -11.95 23.89
N GLN A 197 16.00 -12.68 22.82
CA GLN A 197 15.82 -14.13 22.78
C GLN A 197 16.76 -14.83 23.77
N GLU A 198 18.04 -14.46 23.78
CA GLU A 198 19.05 -15.05 24.70
C GLU A 198 18.73 -14.75 26.16
N VAL A 199 18.24 -13.55 26.48
CA VAL A 199 17.71 -13.18 27.80
C VAL A 199 16.52 -14.05 28.18
N ASN A 200 15.57 -14.25 27.26
CA ASN A 200 14.33 -14.98 27.53
C ASN A 200 14.55 -16.49 27.77
N ILE A 201 15.58 -17.08 27.18
CA ILE A 201 15.95 -18.49 27.38
C ILE A 201 16.98 -18.70 28.51
N GLY A 202 17.40 -17.62 29.18
CA GLY A 202 18.39 -17.69 30.27
C GLY A 202 19.79 -18.09 29.81
N ALA A 203 20.12 -17.86 28.53
CA ALA A 203 21.39 -18.27 27.92
C ALA A 203 22.52 -17.23 28.10
N LEU A 204 22.26 -16.10 28.75
CA LEU A 204 23.29 -15.12 29.10
C LEU A 204 24.01 -15.56 30.38
N HIS A 205 25.29 -15.97 30.24
CA HIS A 205 26.21 -16.26 31.31
C HIS A 205 27.09 -15.06 31.65
#